data_3ba88d02602c765a62a4d309b95a7440
#
_entry.id   3ba88d02602c765a62a4d309b95a7440
#
_cell.length_a   1.000
_cell.length_b   1.000
_cell.length_c   1.000
_cell.angle_alpha   90.00
_cell.angle_beta   90.00
_cell.angle_gamma   90.00
#
_symmetry.space_group_name_H-M   'P 1'
#
loop_
_entity.id
_entity.type
_entity.pdbx_description
1 polymer ?
#
loop_
_entity_poly.entity_id
_entity_poly.type
_entity_poly.pdbx_seq_one_letter_code
_entity_poly.pdbx_strand_id
1 'polypeptide(L)'
;MKKIFFFLFIIIFAVSSFVAAGYRELFEKEFLSKPWGSEIKIESACLECHTSDAMNIELQQIPQDWKASWHYQNDVSCHDCHGGDSEDATMAMSHKRSFTGKPDHKDIPEFCGKCHIGILKTYVESGHGKSHIVTGEGPTCVTCHGSHNIQKVNIDIINSQRCSQCHSYERAKIIKQALFLTDKKIVAIENDIKVLKTKGVYPEQEEKSLFDTQAKFRTLFHTIDVSVIRDKTDFFTKKLNVIQDNLKATFGELSFRKKYSTLVMLLFACSWIIIFLITRSRKD
;
A
#
# COMPACT_ATOMS: atom_id res chain seq x y z
N MET A 1 9.83 -16.96 53.44
CA MET A 1 9.73 -17.66 52.15
C MET A 1 8.55 -17.18 51.30
N LYS A 2 7.30 -17.06 51.85
CA LYS A 2 6.12 -16.63 51.08
C LYS A 2 6.24 -15.22 50.46
N LYS A 3 6.96 -14.26 51.06
CA LYS A 3 7.13 -12.90 50.56
C LYS A 3 8.08 -12.82 49.36
N ILE A 4 9.09 -13.71 49.27
CA ILE A 4 10.04 -13.77 48.20
C ILE A 4 9.40 -14.37 46.91
N PHE A 5 8.52 -15.39 47.07
CA PHE A 5 7.76 -15.98 45.98
C PHE A 5 6.78 -14.99 45.34
N PHE A 6 6.16 -14.11 46.11
CA PHE A 6 5.22 -13.11 45.60
C PHE A 6 5.95 -12.00 44.80
N PHE A 7 7.11 -11.55 45.29
CA PHE A 7 7.94 -10.59 44.56
C PHE A 7 8.51 -11.17 43.26
N LEU A 8 8.94 -12.42 43.26
CA LEU A 8 9.42 -13.13 42.08
C LEU A 8 8.30 -13.29 41.02
N PHE A 9 7.07 -13.56 41.45
CA PHE A 9 5.91 -13.69 40.56
C PHE A 9 5.56 -12.35 39.87
N ILE A 10 5.62 -11.23 40.61
CA ILE A 10 5.39 -9.90 40.02
C ILE A 10 6.50 -9.51 39.02
N ILE A 11 7.76 -9.82 39.34
CA ILE A 11 8.89 -9.54 38.46
C ILE A 11 8.81 -10.39 37.20
N ILE A 12 8.47 -11.66 37.28
CA ILE A 12 8.33 -12.55 36.11
C ILE A 12 7.17 -12.07 35.22
N PHE A 13 6.06 -11.61 35.79
CA PHE A 13 4.93 -11.11 35.00
C PHE A 13 5.21 -9.76 34.34
N ALA A 14 5.96 -8.87 34.99
CA ALA A 14 6.37 -7.60 34.44
C ALA A 14 7.42 -7.75 33.33
N VAL A 15 8.37 -8.67 33.49
CA VAL A 15 9.44 -8.91 32.50
C VAL A 15 8.90 -9.61 31.24
N SER A 16 7.95 -10.57 31.38
CA SER A 16 7.36 -11.24 30.22
C SER A 16 6.56 -10.30 29.30
N SER A 17 5.92 -9.26 29.84
CA SER A 17 5.20 -8.29 29.05
C SER A 17 6.12 -7.34 28.27
N PHE A 18 7.31 -7.04 28.79
CA PHE A 18 8.29 -6.17 28.12
C PHE A 18 9.06 -6.88 26.99
N VAL A 19 9.37 -8.15 27.17
CA VAL A 19 10.17 -8.92 26.19
C VAL A 19 9.34 -9.23 24.92
N ALA A 20 8.05 -9.49 25.07
CA ALA A 20 7.18 -9.79 23.90
C ALA A 20 6.97 -8.58 22.99
N ALA A 21 6.88 -7.37 23.54
CA ALA A 21 6.73 -6.14 22.77
C ALA A 21 7.99 -5.81 21.97
N GLY A 22 9.18 -5.93 22.57
CA GLY A 22 10.45 -5.61 21.91
C GLY A 22 10.83 -6.54 20.75
N TYR A 23 10.54 -7.85 20.86
CA TYR A 23 10.84 -8.81 19.79
C TYR A 23 9.98 -8.55 18.55
N ARG A 24 8.71 -8.22 18.75
CA ARG A 24 7.78 -7.96 17.67
C ARG A 24 8.09 -6.65 16.93
N GLU A 25 8.39 -5.58 17.67
CA GLU A 25 8.80 -4.29 17.09
C GLU A 25 10.09 -4.42 16.27
N LEU A 26 11.05 -5.21 16.78
CA LEU A 26 12.28 -5.54 16.05
C LEU A 26 11.99 -6.36 14.80
N PHE A 27 11.10 -7.36 14.87
CA PHE A 27 10.73 -8.17 13.73
C PHE A 27 10.00 -7.35 12.66
N GLU A 28 9.02 -6.50 13.06
CA GLU A 28 8.33 -5.61 12.13
C GLU A 28 9.30 -4.60 11.49
N LYS A 29 10.22 -4.06 12.26
CA LYS A 29 11.23 -3.11 11.77
C LYS A 29 12.25 -3.77 10.85
N GLU A 30 12.70 -4.97 11.13
CA GLU A 30 13.75 -5.67 10.38
C GLU A 30 13.20 -6.38 9.13
N PHE A 31 12.02 -7.00 9.23
CA PHE A 31 11.50 -7.88 8.18
C PHE A 31 10.28 -7.35 7.43
N LEU A 32 9.48 -6.46 8.03
CA LEU A 32 8.26 -5.96 7.40
C LEU A 32 8.36 -4.51 6.92
N SER A 33 9.33 -3.75 7.42
CA SER A 33 9.56 -2.36 7.00
C SER A 33 10.38 -2.23 5.73
N LYS A 34 11.13 -3.28 5.38
CA LYS A 34 11.93 -3.35 4.17
C LYS A 34 11.27 -4.33 3.19
N PRO A 35 11.14 -3.98 1.91
CA PRO A 35 10.80 -4.96 0.89
C PRO A 35 11.80 -6.12 0.95
N TRP A 36 11.34 -7.34 0.72
CA TRP A 36 12.23 -8.49 0.58
C TRP A 36 13.25 -8.18 -0.52
N GLY A 37 14.54 -8.13 -0.16
CA GLY A 37 15.58 -7.76 -1.11
C GLY A 37 16.10 -6.32 -1.01
N SER A 38 16.03 -5.67 0.16
CA SER A 38 16.34 -4.25 0.38
C SER A 38 17.76 -3.78 0.08
N GLU A 39 18.59 -4.60 -0.49
CA GLU A 39 19.75 -4.13 -1.25
C GLU A 39 19.46 -4.40 -2.74
N ILE A 40 18.68 -3.50 -3.34
CA ILE A 40 18.45 -3.49 -4.79
C ILE A 40 19.79 -3.12 -5.42
N LYS A 41 20.64 -4.09 -5.66
CA LYS A 41 21.73 -3.99 -6.59
C LYS A 41 21.23 -4.42 -7.96
N ILE A 42 20.48 -3.57 -8.63
CA ILE A 42 20.27 -3.74 -10.05
C ILE A 42 21.55 -3.25 -10.74
N GLU A 43 22.58 -4.09 -10.70
CA GLU A 43 23.73 -3.97 -11.59
C GLU A 43 23.24 -4.46 -12.95
N SER A 44 22.95 -3.53 -13.84
CA SER A 44 22.50 -3.85 -15.18
C SER A 44 23.48 -3.22 -16.18
N ALA A 45 23.96 -4.01 -17.12
CA ALA A 45 24.78 -3.54 -18.23
C ALA A 45 24.12 -2.39 -19.02
N CYS A 46 22.79 -2.30 -18.98
CA CYS A 46 22.06 -1.17 -19.55
C CYS A 46 22.52 0.16 -18.94
N LEU A 47 22.75 0.20 -17.63
CA LEU A 47 23.15 1.41 -16.92
C LEU A 47 24.57 1.84 -17.27
N GLU A 48 25.48 0.91 -17.54
CA GLU A 48 26.86 1.24 -17.89
C GLU A 48 26.93 2.14 -19.12
N CYS A 49 26.12 1.84 -20.13
CA CYS A 49 26.05 2.65 -21.34
C CYS A 49 25.10 3.85 -21.18
N HIS A 50 23.88 3.64 -20.64
CA HIS A 50 22.86 4.69 -20.59
C HIS A 50 23.14 5.78 -19.53
N THR A 51 24.16 5.62 -18.67
CA THR A 51 24.66 6.69 -17.79
C THR A 51 25.98 7.29 -18.27
N SER A 52 26.56 6.76 -19.35
CA SER A 52 27.85 7.22 -19.87
C SER A 52 27.72 8.50 -20.69
N ASP A 53 28.83 9.27 -20.77
CA ASP A 53 28.91 10.49 -21.58
C ASP A 53 28.83 10.22 -23.12
N ALA A 54 28.88 8.95 -23.52
CA ALA A 54 28.70 8.55 -24.93
C ALA A 54 27.22 8.63 -25.37
N MET A 55 26.28 8.64 -24.43
CA MET A 55 24.85 8.78 -24.71
C MET A 55 24.44 10.23 -24.85
N ASN A 56 23.43 10.49 -25.69
CA ASN A 56 22.81 11.81 -25.71
C ASN A 56 22.08 12.09 -24.38
N ILE A 57 21.89 13.37 -24.06
CA ILE A 57 21.36 13.82 -22.79
C ILE A 57 19.95 13.29 -22.48
N GLU A 58 19.13 13.07 -23.51
CA GLU A 58 17.77 12.54 -23.37
C GLU A 58 17.80 11.08 -22.88
N LEU A 59 18.73 10.27 -23.41
CA LEU A 59 18.89 8.88 -22.99
C LEU A 59 19.57 8.77 -21.63
N GLN A 60 20.46 9.70 -21.25
CA GLN A 60 21.08 9.76 -19.92
C GLN A 60 20.06 10.10 -18.81
N GLN A 61 18.99 10.84 -19.13
CA GLN A 61 17.94 11.18 -18.18
C GLN A 61 17.07 9.96 -17.81
N ILE A 62 16.91 9.00 -18.72
CA ILE A 62 16.06 7.82 -18.53
C ILE A 62 16.41 7.00 -17.28
N PRO A 63 17.68 6.63 -17.02
CA PRO A 63 18.07 5.95 -15.79
C PRO A 63 17.76 6.73 -14.52
N GLN A 64 17.87 8.06 -14.54
CA GLN A 64 17.57 8.93 -13.40
C GLN A 64 16.07 8.92 -13.10
N ASP A 65 15.25 9.09 -14.15
CA ASP A 65 13.79 9.02 -14.04
C ASP A 65 13.32 7.66 -13.53
N TRP A 66 13.91 6.57 -14.06
CA TRP A 66 13.60 5.22 -13.61
C TRP A 66 14.00 4.98 -12.15
N LYS A 67 15.16 5.41 -11.69
CA LYS A 67 15.60 5.32 -10.28
C LYS A 67 14.64 6.05 -9.32
N ALA A 68 13.98 7.11 -9.79
CA ALA A 68 12.97 7.84 -9.02
C ALA A 68 11.58 7.19 -9.07
N SER A 69 11.39 6.11 -9.83
CA SER A 69 10.10 5.49 -10.07
C SER A 69 9.69 4.47 -9.01
N TRP A 70 8.39 4.17 -8.99
CA TRP A 70 7.83 3.07 -8.20
C TRP A 70 8.28 1.70 -8.72
N HIS A 71 8.57 1.57 -10.01
CA HIS A 71 9.10 0.35 -10.61
C HIS A 71 10.48 0.01 -10.06
N TYR A 72 11.39 0.97 -9.99
CA TYR A 72 12.70 0.77 -9.36
C TYR A 72 12.60 0.32 -7.91
N GLN A 73 11.68 0.91 -7.13
CA GLN A 73 11.46 0.55 -5.73
C GLN A 73 10.88 -0.87 -5.53
N ASN A 74 10.41 -1.49 -6.61
CA ASN A 74 9.85 -2.85 -6.62
C ASN A 74 10.64 -3.80 -7.53
N ASP A 75 11.94 -3.56 -7.71
CA ASP A 75 12.88 -4.42 -8.44
C ASP A 75 12.54 -4.66 -9.92
N VAL A 76 11.78 -3.76 -10.55
CA VAL A 76 11.48 -3.82 -11.97
C VAL A 76 12.55 -3.05 -12.72
N SER A 77 13.34 -3.76 -13.53
CA SER A 77 14.48 -3.22 -14.25
C SER A 77 14.16 -2.89 -15.71
N CYS A 78 15.16 -2.36 -16.43
CA CYS A 78 15.02 -1.98 -17.82
C CYS A 78 14.60 -3.16 -18.71
N HIS A 79 15.25 -4.32 -18.54
CA HIS A 79 15.01 -5.50 -19.37
C HIS A 79 13.67 -6.19 -19.10
N ASP A 80 13.05 -6.00 -17.91
CA ASP A 80 11.73 -6.54 -17.63
C ASP A 80 10.66 -5.95 -18.55
N CYS A 81 10.85 -4.68 -18.93
CA CYS A 81 9.98 -4.00 -19.89
C CYS A 81 10.48 -4.14 -21.32
N HIS A 82 11.76 -3.81 -21.56
CA HIS A 82 12.34 -3.69 -22.90
C HIS A 82 12.91 -4.98 -23.46
N GLY A 83 13.10 -6.02 -22.64
CA GLY A 83 13.83 -7.22 -23.04
C GLY A 83 15.33 -6.95 -23.19
N GLY A 84 16.01 -7.77 -23.99
CA GLY A 84 17.44 -7.69 -24.17
C GLY A 84 18.22 -8.49 -23.13
N ASP A 85 19.54 -8.32 -23.10
CA ASP A 85 20.44 -8.97 -22.14
C ASP A 85 20.97 -7.92 -21.15
N SER A 86 20.58 -8.04 -19.91
CA SER A 86 20.98 -7.12 -18.84
C SER A 86 22.36 -7.39 -18.26
N GLU A 87 23.01 -8.52 -18.66
CA GLU A 87 24.32 -8.93 -18.17
C GLU A 87 25.44 -8.62 -19.18
N ASP A 88 25.09 -8.35 -20.45
CA ASP A 88 26.05 -8.09 -21.50
C ASP A 88 26.04 -6.60 -21.88
N ALA A 89 27.14 -5.89 -21.61
CA ALA A 89 27.29 -4.46 -21.89
C ALA A 89 27.59 -4.17 -23.41
N THR A 90 27.77 -5.19 -24.27
CA THR A 90 27.94 -4.94 -25.67
C THR A 90 26.62 -4.55 -26.32
N MET A 91 26.62 -3.47 -27.10
CA MET A 91 25.44 -2.98 -27.81
C MET A 91 24.78 -4.05 -28.67
N ALA A 92 25.61 -4.96 -29.28
CA ALA A 92 25.14 -6.02 -30.14
C ALA A 92 24.34 -7.11 -29.38
N MET A 93 24.63 -7.36 -28.12
CA MET A 93 24.00 -8.42 -27.32
C MET A 93 22.94 -7.86 -26.37
N SER A 94 23.20 -6.72 -25.75
CA SER A 94 22.22 -6.07 -24.84
C SER A 94 20.91 -5.74 -25.54
N HIS A 95 20.93 -5.40 -26.84
CA HIS A 95 19.74 -5.11 -27.65
C HIS A 95 19.25 -6.29 -28.51
N LYS A 96 19.72 -7.51 -28.26
CA LYS A 96 19.18 -8.76 -28.82
C LYS A 96 18.11 -9.37 -27.90
N ARG A 97 17.65 -10.56 -28.24
CA ARG A 97 16.71 -11.37 -27.41
C ARG A 97 15.42 -10.63 -27.12
N SER A 98 14.69 -10.29 -28.17
CA SER A 98 13.39 -9.62 -28.07
C SER A 98 13.45 -8.22 -27.42
N PHE A 99 14.58 -7.53 -27.63
CA PHE A 99 14.67 -6.13 -27.22
C PHE A 99 13.64 -5.30 -27.99
N THR A 100 12.81 -4.60 -27.24
CA THR A 100 11.88 -3.61 -27.75
C THR A 100 12.39 -2.24 -27.32
N GLY A 101 12.81 -1.42 -28.27
CA GLY A 101 13.18 -0.03 -28.02
C GLY A 101 11.98 0.79 -27.53
N LYS A 102 11.82 1.99 -28.04
CA LYS A 102 10.61 2.79 -27.78
C LYS A 102 9.41 2.10 -28.46
N PRO A 103 8.40 1.62 -27.71
CA PRO A 103 7.22 1.03 -28.33
C PRO A 103 6.44 2.10 -29.11
N ASP A 104 5.80 1.72 -30.21
CA ASP A 104 4.85 2.58 -30.90
C ASP A 104 3.67 2.92 -30.00
N HIS A 105 3.07 4.10 -30.22
CA HIS A 105 1.94 4.55 -29.39
C HIS A 105 0.82 3.52 -29.30
N LYS A 106 0.53 2.84 -30.40
CA LYS A 106 -0.50 1.80 -30.48
C LYS A 106 -0.19 0.56 -29.63
N ASP A 107 1.10 0.26 -29.38
CA ASP A 107 1.54 -0.97 -28.71
C ASP A 107 1.80 -0.74 -27.20
N ILE A 108 1.69 0.50 -26.71
CA ILE A 108 1.94 0.84 -25.30
C ILE A 108 1.02 0.08 -24.34
N PRO A 109 -0.31 -0.06 -24.59
CA PRO A 109 -1.17 -0.79 -23.67
C PRO A 109 -0.74 -2.25 -23.49
N GLU A 110 -0.41 -2.95 -24.57
CA GLU A 110 0.06 -4.33 -24.54
C GLU A 110 1.43 -4.44 -23.92
N PHE A 111 2.30 -3.45 -24.15
CA PHE A 111 3.63 -3.39 -23.56
C PHE A 111 3.57 -3.35 -22.03
N CYS A 112 2.76 -2.47 -21.45
CA CYS A 112 2.51 -2.41 -20.00
C CYS A 112 1.69 -3.62 -19.52
N GLY A 113 0.76 -4.08 -20.33
CA GLY A 113 -0.15 -5.17 -20.08
C GLY A 113 0.53 -6.54 -19.91
N LYS A 114 1.78 -6.71 -20.32
CA LYS A 114 2.56 -7.94 -20.06
C LYS A 114 2.57 -8.32 -18.59
N CYS A 115 2.66 -7.32 -17.71
CA CYS A 115 2.60 -7.50 -16.24
C CYS A 115 1.26 -7.03 -15.65
N HIS A 116 0.71 -5.92 -16.16
CA HIS A 116 -0.54 -5.31 -15.68
C HIS A 116 -1.78 -5.86 -16.41
N ILE A 117 -1.91 -7.20 -16.51
CA ILE A 117 -2.93 -7.90 -17.30
C ILE A 117 -4.35 -7.48 -16.91
N GLY A 118 -4.66 -7.41 -15.61
CA GLY A 118 -5.98 -7.03 -15.13
C GLY A 118 -6.33 -5.58 -15.44
N ILE A 119 -5.34 -4.70 -15.44
CA ILE A 119 -5.49 -3.29 -15.78
C ILE A 119 -5.68 -3.13 -17.29
N LEU A 120 -4.90 -3.84 -18.10
CA LEU A 120 -5.08 -3.87 -19.56
C LEU A 120 -6.51 -4.25 -19.92
N LYS A 121 -7.04 -5.33 -19.33
CA LYS A 121 -8.43 -5.76 -19.57
C LYS A 121 -9.44 -4.63 -19.29
N THR A 122 -9.32 -3.98 -18.13
CA THR A 122 -10.22 -2.88 -17.78
C THR A 122 -10.04 -1.67 -18.71
N TYR A 123 -8.81 -1.38 -19.10
CA TYR A 123 -8.51 -0.28 -20.01
C TYR A 123 -9.13 -0.52 -21.39
N VAL A 124 -8.96 -1.67 -22.02
CA VAL A 124 -9.52 -1.96 -23.37
C VAL A 124 -11.04 -1.94 -23.39
N GLU A 125 -11.68 -2.28 -22.27
CA GLU A 125 -13.15 -2.19 -22.11
C GLU A 125 -13.62 -0.74 -21.89
N SER A 126 -12.74 0.17 -21.50
CA SER A 126 -13.04 1.58 -21.25
C SER A 126 -13.27 2.37 -22.55
N GLY A 127 -13.86 3.56 -22.44
CA GLY A 127 -13.99 4.45 -23.59
C GLY A 127 -12.64 4.92 -24.15
N HIS A 128 -11.60 5.11 -23.29
CA HIS A 128 -10.25 5.43 -23.74
C HIS A 128 -9.61 4.29 -24.53
N GLY A 129 -9.69 3.06 -24.03
CA GLY A 129 -9.16 1.89 -24.72
C GLY A 129 -9.90 1.60 -26.04
N LYS A 130 -11.22 1.72 -26.06
CA LYS A 130 -12.00 1.58 -27.30
C LYS A 130 -11.63 2.64 -28.32
N SER A 131 -11.48 3.89 -27.95
CA SER A 131 -11.01 4.96 -28.83
C SER A 131 -9.64 4.63 -29.37
N HIS A 132 -8.68 4.23 -28.50
CA HIS A 132 -7.34 3.86 -28.88
C HIS A 132 -7.30 2.71 -29.90
N ILE A 133 -8.06 1.65 -29.67
CA ILE A 133 -8.15 0.48 -30.57
C ILE A 133 -8.70 0.88 -31.96
N VAL A 134 -9.71 1.77 -31.99
CA VAL A 134 -10.36 2.15 -33.25
C VAL A 134 -9.55 3.18 -34.03
N THR A 135 -8.99 4.17 -33.35
CA THR A 135 -8.32 5.33 -34.02
C THR A 135 -6.80 5.27 -33.97
N GLY A 136 -6.22 4.49 -33.08
CA GLY A 136 -4.79 4.51 -32.77
C GLY A 136 -4.31 5.74 -31.99
N GLU A 137 -5.18 6.70 -31.69
CA GLU A 137 -4.82 8.01 -31.12
C GLU A 137 -5.35 8.27 -29.71
N GLY A 138 -6.12 7.34 -29.14
CA GLY A 138 -6.62 7.48 -27.76
C GLY A 138 -5.50 7.55 -26.73
N PRO A 139 -5.77 8.08 -25.52
CA PRO A 139 -4.77 8.14 -24.45
C PRO A 139 -4.34 6.73 -24.02
N THR A 140 -3.04 6.51 -23.89
CA THR A 140 -2.44 5.25 -23.45
C THR A 140 -2.00 5.33 -21.99
N CYS A 141 -1.38 4.25 -21.48
CA CYS A 141 -0.88 4.20 -20.11
C CYS A 141 0.08 5.36 -19.81
N VAL A 142 1.02 5.64 -20.71
CA VAL A 142 2.02 6.70 -20.52
C VAL A 142 1.43 8.11 -20.57
N THR A 143 0.28 8.30 -21.19
CA THR A 143 -0.41 9.61 -21.23
C THR A 143 -0.76 10.08 -19.81
N CYS A 144 -1.11 9.14 -18.92
CA CYS A 144 -1.46 9.45 -17.54
C CYS A 144 -0.31 9.19 -16.56
N HIS A 145 0.45 8.11 -16.75
CA HIS A 145 1.44 7.63 -15.79
C HIS A 145 2.86 8.08 -16.08
N GLY A 146 3.15 8.60 -17.29
CA GLY A 146 4.51 8.78 -17.76
C GLY A 146 5.14 7.46 -18.20
N SER A 147 6.42 7.47 -18.55
CA SER A 147 7.13 6.29 -19.05
C SER A 147 8.13 5.70 -18.05
N HIS A 148 9.14 6.45 -17.65
CA HIS A 148 10.21 5.94 -16.78
C HIS A 148 10.08 6.39 -15.32
N ASN A 149 9.63 7.61 -15.07
CA ASN A 149 9.36 8.11 -13.72
C ASN A 149 7.93 7.80 -13.28
N ILE A 150 7.53 6.54 -13.33
CA ILE A 150 6.18 6.10 -12.94
C ILE A 150 6.08 6.10 -11.42
N GLN A 151 5.21 6.95 -10.89
CA GLN A 151 4.99 7.10 -9.46
C GLN A 151 3.88 6.17 -8.96
N LYS A 152 3.88 5.90 -7.64
CA LYS A 152 2.75 5.26 -6.99
C LYS A 152 1.48 6.06 -7.27
N VAL A 153 0.46 5.37 -7.80
CA VAL A 153 -0.80 6.01 -8.22
C VAL A 153 -1.50 6.63 -7.02
N ASN A 154 -1.93 7.88 -7.18
CA ASN A 154 -2.84 8.57 -6.30
C ASN A 154 -3.98 9.20 -7.12
N ILE A 155 -5.02 9.68 -6.46
CA ILE A 155 -6.20 10.25 -7.10
C ILE A 155 -5.90 11.53 -7.91
N ASP A 156 -4.78 12.20 -7.65
CA ASP A 156 -4.41 13.46 -8.30
C ASP A 156 -3.90 13.27 -9.73
N ILE A 157 -3.70 12.02 -10.16
CA ILE A 157 -3.49 11.70 -11.58
C ILE A 157 -4.68 12.16 -12.44
N ILE A 158 -5.90 12.19 -11.86
CA ILE A 158 -7.10 12.73 -12.49
C ILE A 158 -7.15 14.24 -12.20
N ASN A 159 -6.70 15.04 -13.15
CA ASN A 159 -6.66 16.49 -13.00
C ASN A 159 -7.00 17.23 -14.31
N SER A 160 -7.34 18.50 -14.21
CA SER A 160 -7.73 19.31 -15.37
C SER A 160 -6.61 19.49 -16.37
N GLN A 161 -5.36 19.61 -15.91
CA GLN A 161 -4.21 19.83 -16.78
C GLN A 161 -4.02 18.68 -17.79
N ARG A 162 -4.26 17.43 -17.37
CA ARG A 162 -4.17 16.25 -18.24
C ARG A 162 -5.45 16.04 -19.05
N CYS A 163 -6.61 16.05 -18.40
CA CYS A 163 -7.87 15.71 -19.05
C CYS A 163 -8.32 16.76 -20.06
N SER A 164 -8.05 18.04 -19.79
CA SER A 164 -8.49 19.15 -20.68
C SER A 164 -7.65 19.28 -21.95
N GLN A 165 -6.64 18.46 -22.14
CA GLN A 165 -5.89 18.41 -23.40
C GLN A 165 -6.72 17.84 -24.55
N CYS A 166 -7.70 16.98 -24.25
CA CYS A 166 -8.51 16.30 -25.28
C CYS A 166 -10.01 16.60 -25.15
N HIS A 167 -10.53 16.82 -23.94
CA HIS A 167 -11.96 17.05 -23.70
C HIS A 167 -12.19 17.82 -22.38
N SER A 168 -13.43 18.25 -22.11
CA SER A 168 -13.75 18.95 -20.88
C SER A 168 -13.51 18.05 -19.63
N TYR A 169 -13.08 18.67 -18.53
CA TYR A 169 -12.75 18.00 -17.28
C TYR A 169 -13.99 17.59 -16.44
N GLU A 170 -15.19 18.04 -16.78
CA GLU A 170 -16.38 17.90 -15.92
C GLU A 170 -16.71 16.43 -15.56
N ARG A 171 -16.67 15.51 -16.52
CA ARG A 171 -16.90 14.09 -16.25
C ARG A 171 -15.82 13.50 -15.36
N ALA A 172 -14.55 13.82 -15.64
CA ALA A 172 -13.42 13.37 -14.85
C ALA A 172 -13.45 13.91 -13.41
N LYS A 173 -13.95 15.13 -13.21
CA LYS A 173 -14.15 15.74 -11.89
C LYS A 173 -15.16 14.96 -11.05
N ILE A 174 -16.29 14.54 -11.63
CA ILE A 174 -17.29 13.71 -10.95
C ILE A 174 -16.69 12.37 -10.56
N ILE A 175 -15.97 11.72 -11.48
CA ILE A 175 -15.26 10.46 -11.25
C ILE A 175 -14.23 10.62 -10.11
N LYS A 176 -13.38 11.65 -10.19
CA LYS A 176 -12.40 11.95 -9.15
C LYS A 176 -13.05 12.10 -7.78
N GLN A 177 -14.15 12.84 -7.69
CA GLN A 177 -14.84 13.06 -6.41
C GLN A 177 -15.38 11.76 -5.81
N ALA A 178 -16.01 10.89 -6.61
CA ALA A 178 -16.54 9.62 -6.14
C ALA A 178 -15.41 8.68 -5.66
N LEU A 179 -14.34 8.57 -6.43
CA LEU A 179 -13.17 7.77 -6.07
C LEU A 179 -12.47 8.33 -4.82
N PHE A 180 -12.29 9.64 -4.71
CA PHE A 180 -11.65 10.30 -3.57
C PHE A 180 -12.37 10.03 -2.25
N LEU A 181 -13.70 10.11 -2.23
CA LEU A 181 -14.48 9.85 -1.01
C LEU A 181 -14.33 8.41 -0.55
N THR A 182 -14.29 7.46 -1.48
CA THR A 182 -14.08 6.05 -1.17
C THR A 182 -12.65 5.78 -0.69
N ASP A 183 -11.65 6.33 -1.37
CA ASP A 183 -10.23 6.21 -1.00
C ASP A 183 -9.96 6.80 0.40
N LYS A 184 -10.48 8.01 0.66
CA LYS A 184 -10.38 8.63 1.99
C LYS A 184 -10.92 7.74 3.10
N LYS A 185 -12.01 7.01 2.83
CA LYS A 185 -12.59 6.08 3.78
C LYS A 185 -11.72 4.84 3.98
N ILE A 186 -11.12 4.31 2.92
CA ILE A 186 -10.14 3.22 2.99
C ILE A 186 -8.97 3.61 3.90
N VAL A 187 -8.36 4.78 3.66
CA VAL A 187 -7.25 5.30 4.46
C VAL A 187 -7.64 5.49 5.94
N ALA A 188 -8.86 5.96 6.22
CA ALA A 188 -9.34 6.09 7.60
C ALA A 188 -9.41 4.72 8.30
N ILE A 189 -9.95 3.71 7.63
CA ILE A 189 -10.04 2.34 8.17
C ILE A 189 -8.65 1.72 8.36
N GLU A 190 -7.72 1.92 7.42
CA GLU A 190 -6.32 1.49 7.59
C GLU A 190 -5.68 2.08 8.85
N ASN A 191 -5.92 3.36 9.10
CA ASN A 191 -5.42 4.03 10.30
C ASN A 191 -6.05 3.46 11.57
N ASP A 192 -7.37 3.19 11.57
CA ASP A 192 -8.06 2.57 12.69
C ASP A 192 -7.47 1.17 13.01
N ILE A 193 -7.21 0.36 11.98
CA ILE A 193 -6.56 -0.95 12.11
C ILE A 193 -5.15 -0.79 12.71
N LYS A 194 -4.35 0.15 12.21
CA LYS A 194 -3.01 0.42 12.75
C LYS A 194 -3.09 0.79 14.24
N VAL A 195 -4.02 1.66 14.62
CA VAL A 195 -4.23 2.06 16.02
C VAL A 195 -4.63 0.86 16.89
N LEU A 196 -5.47 -0.05 16.41
CA LEU A 196 -5.81 -1.28 17.15
C LEU A 196 -4.59 -2.18 17.34
N LYS A 197 -3.78 -2.35 16.29
CA LYS A 197 -2.53 -3.13 16.35
C LYS A 197 -1.54 -2.58 17.38
N THR A 198 -1.38 -1.26 17.51
CA THR A 198 -0.53 -0.68 18.56
C THR A 198 -1.05 -0.94 19.97
N LYS A 199 -2.34 -1.24 20.12
CA LYS A 199 -2.96 -1.64 21.38
C LYS A 199 -2.97 -3.16 21.61
N GLY A 200 -2.30 -3.94 20.75
CA GLY A 200 -2.23 -5.39 20.82
C GLY A 200 -3.48 -6.12 20.33
N VAL A 201 -4.38 -5.44 19.61
CA VAL A 201 -5.58 -6.03 19.02
C VAL A 201 -5.40 -6.17 17.52
N TYR A 202 -5.58 -7.37 16.99
CA TYR A 202 -5.37 -7.72 15.59
C TYR A 202 -6.70 -8.06 14.92
N PRO A 203 -7.34 -7.12 14.21
CA PRO A 203 -8.60 -7.33 13.51
C PRO A 203 -8.35 -7.99 12.15
N GLU A 204 -7.94 -9.26 12.14
CA GLU A 204 -7.51 -9.98 10.93
C GLU A 204 -8.63 -10.09 9.89
N GLN A 205 -9.87 -10.27 10.32
CA GLN A 205 -11.01 -10.39 9.42
C GLN A 205 -11.32 -9.07 8.72
N GLU A 206 -11.28 -7.96 9.47
CA GLU A 206 -11.47 -6.60 8.97
C GLU A 206 -10.34 -6.20 8.03
N GLU A 207 -9.10 -6.53 8.38
CA GLU A 207 -7.91 -6.28 7.55
C GLU A 207 -7.99 -7.03 6.21
N LYS A 208 -8.35 -8.31 6.23
CA LYS A 208 -8.55 -9.11 5.02
C LYS A 208 -9.69 -8.55 4.16
N SER A 209 -10.82 -8.21 4.79
CA SER A 209 -11.96 -7.63 4.09
C SER A 209 -11.64 -6.27 3.47
N LEU A 210 -10.84 -5.44 4.16
CA LEU A 210 -10.35 -4.18 3.65
C LEU A 210 -9.43 -4.39 2.44
N PHE A 211 -8.47 -5.31 2.56
CA PHE A 211 -7.54 -5.66 1.47
C PHE A 211 -8.28 -6.10 0.20
N ASP A 212 -9.24 -7.02 0.33
CA ASP A 212 -10.06 -7.51 -0.79
C ASP A 212 -10.89 -6.38 -1.42
N THR A 213 -11.42 -5.47 -0.60
CA THR A 213 -12.20 -4.33 -1.06
C THR A 213 -11.31 -3.32 -1.79
N GLN A 214 -10.13 -3.05 -1.26
CA GLN A 214 -9.15 -2.14 -1.83
C GLN A 214 -8.60 -2.66 -3.17
N ALA A 215 -8.30 -3.95 -3.26
CA ALA A 215 -7.85 -4.56 -4.51
C ALA A 215 -8.88 -4.38 -5.64
N LYS A 216 -10.16 -4.63 -5.34
CA LYS A 216 -11.26 -4.43 -6.28
C LYS A 216 -11.51 -2.95 -6.59
N PHE A 217 -11.40 -2.07 -5.60
CA PHE A 217 -11.56 -0.64 -5.79
C PHE A 217 -10.51 -0.06 -6.75
N ARG A 218 -9.26 -0.52 -6.66
CA ARG A 218 -8.17 -0.06 -7.54
C ARG A 218 -8.44 -0.31 -9.02
N THR A 219 -9.22 -1.33 -9.37
CA THR A 219 -9.58 -1.59 -10.77
C THR A 219 -10.47 -0.50 -11.36
N LEU A 220 -11.22 0.25 -10.52
CA LEU A 220 -12.10 1.32 -10.99
C LEU A 220 -11.37 2.53 -11.57
N PHE A 221 -10.10 2.73 -11.23
CA PHE A 221 -9.34 3.90 -11.72
C PHE A 221 -9.17 3.91 -13.25
N HIS A 222 -9.37 2.78 -13.91
CA HIS A 222 -9.33 2.67 -15.36
C HIS A 222 -10.73 2.61 -16.00
N THR A 223 -11.79 2.73 -15.20
CA THR A 223 -13.17 2.84 -15.65
C THR A 223 -13.53 4.32 -15.76
N ILE A 224 -14.02 4.74 -16.91
CA ILE A 224 -14.40 6.15 -17.18
C ILE A 224 -15.91 6.34 -17.33
N ASP A 225 -16.69 5.30 -17.05
CA ASP A 225 -18.16 5.39 -17.02
C ASP A 225 -18.63 5.88 -15.65
N VAL A 226 -19.28 7.05 -15.63
CA VAL A 226 -19.75 7.70 -14.40
C VAL A 226 -20.79 6.85 -13.66
N SER A 227 -21.68 6.17 -14.39
CA SER A 227 -22.73 5.34 -13.79
C SER A 227 -22.12 4.12 -13.09
N VAL A 228 -21.22 3.43 -13.78
CA VAL A 228 -20.50 2.27 -13.23
C VAL A 228 -19.67 2.65 -12.00
N ILE A 229 -18.98 3.80 -12.06
CA ILE A 229 -18.18 4.28 -10.92
C ILE A 229 -19.08 4.61 -9.74
N ARG A 230 -20.21 5.29 -9.94
CA ARG A 230 -21.14 5.61 -8.87
C ARG A 230 -21.67 4.34 -8.19
N ASP A 231 -22.19 3.40 -8.96
CA ASP A 231 -22.75 2.15 -8.44
C ASP A 231 -21.70 1.33 -7.68
N LYS A 232 -20.47 1.25 -8.21
CA LYS A 232 -19.37 0.53 -7.56
C LYS A 232 -18.87 1.23 -6.31
N THR A 233 -18.72 2.56 -6.32
CA THR A 233 -18.30 3.32 -5.13
C THR A 233 -19.35 3.26 -4.03
N ASP A 234 -20.64 3.26 -4.36
CA ASP A 234 -21.72 3.06 -3.38
C ASP A 234 -21.66 1.65 -2.76
N PHE A 235 -21.43 0.63 -3.60
CA PHE A 235 -21.23 -0.74 -3.11
C PHE A 235 -20.02 -0.86 -2.17
N PHE A 236 -18.87 -0.29 -2.56
CA PHE A 236 -17.68 -0.30 -1.71
C PHE A 236 -17.89 0.50 -0.42
N THR A 237 -18.56 1.63 -0.50
CA THR A 237 -18.88 2.46 0.67
C THR A 237 -19.72 1.67 1.68
N LYS A 238 -20.70 0.89 1.23
CA LYS A 238 -21.50 0.01 2.11
C LYS A 238 -20.62 -1.04 2.80
N LYS A 239 -19.73 -1.71 2.05
CA LYS A 239 -18.78 -2.67 2.64
C LYS A 239 -17.83 -2.02 3.66
N LEU A 240 -17.27 -0.87 3.31
CA LEU A 240 -16.37 -0.12 4.19
C LEU A 240 -17.08 0.37 5.45
N ASN A 241 -18.38 0.69 5.37
CA ASN A 241 -19.18 1.02 6.55
C ASN A 241 -19.25 -0.15 7.53
N VAL A 242 -19.52 -1.37 7.04
CA VAL A 242 -19.56 -2.58 7.89
C VAL A 242 -18.20 -2.80 8.59
N ILE A 243 -17.10 -2.70 7.85
CA ILE A 243 -15.75 -2.82 8.44
C ILE A 243 -15.54 -1.75 9.52
N GLN A 244 -15.89 -0.51 9.22
CA GLN A 244 -15.73 0.60 10.17
C GLN A 244 -16.57 0.44 11.43
N ASP A 245 -17.78 -0.08 11.31
CA ASP A 245 -18.67 -0.28 12.46
C ASP A 245 -18.18 -1.44 13.35
N ASN A 246 -17.63 -2.51 12.76
CA ASN A 246 -16.96 -3.57 13.51
C ASN A 246 -15.73 -3.04 14.29
N LEU A 247 -14.90 -2.21 13.63
CA LEU A 247 -13.74 -1.60 14.30
C LEU A 247 -14.18 -0.66 15.44
N LYS A 248 -15.25 0.13 15.25
CA LYS A 248 -15.81 0.96 16.33
C LYS A 248 -16.29 0.13 17.51
N ALA A 249 -16.96 -1.00 17.26
CA ALA A 249 -17.37 -1.93 18.32
C ALA A 249 -16.15 -2.45 19.10
N THR A 250 -15.08 -2.83 18.40
CA THR A 250 -13.81 -3.27 18.99
C THR A 250 -13.17 -2.17 19.84
N PHE A 251 -13.14 -0.92 19.37
CA PHE A 251 -12.67 0.23 20.18
C PHE A 251 -13.53 0.45 21.42
N GLY A 252 -14.85 0.31 21.29
CA GLY A 252 -15.79 0.40 22.41
C GLY A 252 -15.50 -0.66 23.47
N GLU A 253 -15.30 -1.91 23.06
CA GLU A 253 -14.95 -3.01 23.95
C GLU A 253 -13.61 -2.77 24.67
N LEU A 254 -12.59 -2.30 23.95
CA LEU A 254 -11.29 -1.96 24.55
C LEU A 254 -11.41 -0.86 25.61
N SER A 255 -12.18 0.17 25.33
CA SER A 255 -12.39 1.27 26.27
C SER A 255 -13.12 0.80 27.53
N PHE A 256 -14.13 -0.05 27.34
CA PHE A 256 -14.85 -0.69 28.43
C PHE A 256 -13.92 -1.56 29.29
N ARG A 257 -13.18 -2.48 28.67
CA ARG A 257 -12.21 -3.36 29.37
C ARG A 257 -11.19 -2.55 30.17
N LYS A 258 -10.65 -1.46 29.58
CA LYS A 258 -9.70 -0.58 30.27
C LYS A 258 -10.31 0.07 31.50
N LYS A 259 -11.54 0.59 31.41
CA LYS A 259 -12.25 1.20 32.53
C LYS A 259 -12.49 0.19 33.66
N TYR A 260 -12.96 -0.99 33.35
CA TYR A 260 -13.25 -2.02 34.35
C TYR A 260 -12.01 -2.68 34.92
N SER A 261 -10.93 -2.89 34.14
CA SER A 261 -9.68 -3.42 34.68
C SER A 261 -9.07 -2.49 35.74
N THR A 262 -9.16 -1.17 35.54
CA THR A 262 -8.73 -0.19 36.54
C THR A 262 -9.54 -0.29 37.85
N LEU A 263 -10.85 -0.44 37.73
CA LEU A 263 -11.72 -0.63 38.88
C LEU A 263 -11.41 -1.91 39.66
N VAL A 264 -11.22 -3.02 38.92
CA VAL A 264 -10.86 -4.32 39.52
C VAL A 264 -9.50 -4.25 40.21
N MET A 265 -8.50 -3.60 39.61
CA MET A 265 -7.19 -3.40 40.26
C MET A 265 -7.29 -2.58 41.54
N LEU A 266 -8.11 -1.53 41.57
CA LEU A 266 -8.36 -0.75 42.77
C LEU A 266 -9.03 -1.59 43.88
N LEU A 267 -10.00 -2.42 43.52
CA LEU A 267 -10.65 -3.34 44.48
C LEU A 267 -9.66 -4.34 45.06
N PHE A 268 -8.79 -4.92 44.26
CA PHE A 268 -7.73 -5.80 44.75
C PHE A 268 -6.75 -5.08 45.68
N ALA A 269 -6.33 -3.86 45.31
CA ALA A 269 -5.44 -3.05 46.14
C ALA A 269 -6.09 -2.74 47.51
N CYS A 270 -7.35 -2.32 47.53
CA CYS A 270 -8.11 -2.07 48.77
C CYS A 270 -8.25 -3.35 49.62
N SER A 271 -8.58 -4.47 48.97
CA SER A 271 -8.71 -5.75 49.70
C SER A 271 -7.37 -6.16 50.34
N TRP A 272 -6.27 -5.94 49.62
CA TRP A 272 -4.91 -6.25 50.12
C TRP A 272 -4.53 -5.38 51.30
N ILE A 273 -4.85 -4.07 51.27
CA ILE A 273 -4.65 -3.16 52.39
C ILE A 273 -5.47 -3.60 53.62
N ILE A 274 -6.73 -3.96 53.43
CA ILE A 274 -7.59 -4.45 54.54
C ILE A 274 -7.00 -5.71 55.19
N ILE A 275 -6.61 -6.69 54.38
CA ILE A 275 -5.99 -7.93 54.87
C ILE A 275 -4.69 -7.64 55.61
N PHE A 276 -3.87 -6.72 55.10
CA PHE A 276 -2.63 -6.29 55.73
C PHE A 276 -2.90 -5.66 57.10
N LEU A 277 -3.88 -4.75 57.20
CA LEU A 277 -4.25 -4.10 58.45
C LEU A 277 -4.79 -5.10 59.48
N ILE A 278 -5.66 -6.04 59.11
CA ILE A 278 -6.20 -7.09 59.96
C ILE A 278 -5.05 -8.01 60.47
N THR A 279 -4.12 -8.39 59.60
CA THR A 279 -3.01 -9.26 60.00
C THR A 279 -2.01 -8.56 60.91
N ARG A 280 -1.87 -7.24 60.80
CA ARG A 280 -1.03 -6.43 61.67
C ARG A 280 -1.70 -6.26 63.04
N SER A 281 -2.98 -5.90 63.08
CA SER A 281 -3.76 -5.75 64.33
C SER A 281 -3.89 -7.02 65.19
N ARG A 282 -3.65 -8.21 64.62
CA ARG A 282 -3.62 -9.49 65.35
C ARG A 282 -2.26 -9.84 65.94
N LYS A 283 -1.23 -9.03 65.66
CA LYS A 283 0.14 -9.25 66.17
C LYS A 283 0.54 -8.31 67.32
N ASP A 284 -0.23 -7.25 67.49
CA ASP A 284 -0.23 -6.37 68.67
C ASP A 284 -1.27 -6.86 69.67
#